data_9fe3093995ff14a9aa3776274f730d2a
#
_entry.id   9fe3093995ff14a9aa3776274f730d2a
#
_cell.length_a   1.000
_cell.length_b   1.000
_cell.length_c   1.000
_cell.angle_alpha   90.00
_cell.angle_beta   90.00
_cell.angle_gamma   90.00
#
_symmetry.space_group_name_H-M   'P 1'
#
loop_
_entity.id
_entity.type
_entity.pdbx_description
1 polymer ?
#
loop_
_entity_poly.entity_id
_entity_poly.type
_entity_poly.pdbx_seq_one_letter_code
_entity_poly.pdbx_strand_id
1 'polypeptide(L)'
;DPEEIKANLFFRNIIFHPTVIFRKDLPSGDSVSYNENYLRAQDYELWARLVHLINFSNINEVLVKLRSHKNTVYRTDRKSQVKYGDKVKTKQIQRLGINASRENIRLHKKILNSNHSFSLESLNDAGVWLLNLLQYNNRREIYDKYYFRNLIQHYWFLICTSSTEYGMEVYKIFNGNESLSTRNLSLNYKLRFFLKC
;
A
#
# COMPACT_ATOMS: atom_id res chain seq x y z
N ASP A 1 -7.33 5.47 -13.09
CA ASP A 1 -8.23 4.31 -13.10
C ASP A 1 -8.78 4.06 -11.69
N PRO A 2 -10.09 3.85 -11.50
CA PRO A 2 -10.70 3.63 -10.19
C PRO A 2 -10.16 2.38 -9.47
N GLU A 3 -9.93 1.28 -10.19
CA GLU A 3 -9.43 0.04 -9.59
C GLU A 3 -7.96 0.15 -9.17
N GLU A 4 -7.17 0.94 -9.88
CA GLU A 4 -5.80 1.29 -9.46
C GLU A 4 -5.81 2.10 -8.16
N ILE A 5 -6.69 3.10 -8.05
CA ILE A 5 -6.85 3.89 -6.83
C ILE A 5 -7.26 2.99 -5.67
N LYS A 6 -8.24 2.09 -5.89
CA LYS A 6 -8.73 1.14 -4.90
C LYS A 6 -7.61 0.21 -4.40
N ALA A 7 -6.82 -0.36 -5.30
CA ALA A 7 -5.70 -1.21 -4.94
C ALA A 7 -4.62 -0.45 -4.14
N ASN A 8 -4.28 0.78 -4.54
CA ASN A 8 -3.31 1.60 -3.82
C ASN A 8 -3.76 1.95 -2.39
N LEU A 9 -5.05 2.23 -2.18
CA LEU A 9 -5.60 2.55 -0.85
C LEU A 9 -5.51 1.37 0.14
N PHE A 10 -5.31 0.13 -0.33
CA PHE A 10 -4.96 -0.99 0.55
C PHE A 10 -3.63 -0.76 1.27
N PHE A 11 -2.65 -0.20 0.58
CA PHE A 11 -1.29 -0.04 1.09
C PHE A 11 -1.06 1.31 1.76
N ARG A 12 -1.57 2.39 1.18
CA ARG A 12 -1.31 3.76 1.65
C ARG A 12 -2.40 4.74 1.20
N ASN A 13 -2.50 5.85 1.91
CA ASN A 13 -3.28 6.98 1.43
C ASN A 13 -2.55 7.64 0.25
N ILE A 14 -3.15 7.58 -0.93
CA ILE A 14 -2.66 8.23 -2.15
C ILE A 14 -3.49 9.47 -2.53
N ILE A 15 -4.56 9.73 -1.80
CA ILE A 15 -5.48 10.83 -2.08
C ILE A 15 -5.12 12.00 -1.19
N PHE A 16 -4.82 13.11 -1.82
CA PHE A 16 -4.47 14.35 -1.12
C PHE A 16 -5.75 15.06 -0.67
N HIS A 17 -6.06 15.03 0.61
CA HIS A 17 -7.34 15.50 1.16
C HIS A 17 -7.80 16.88 0.65
N PRO A 18 -6.94 17.93 0.60
CA PRO A 18 -7.35 19.25 0.12
C PRO A 18 -7.76 19.33 -1.36
N THR A 19 -7.51 18.28 -2.14
CA THR A 19 -7.79 18.24 -3.58
C THR A 19 -9.07 17.48 -3.93
N VAL A 20 -9.78 16.97 -2.91
CA VAL A 20 -10.93 16.08 -3.13
C VAL A 20 -12.24 16.88 -3.19
N ILE A 21 -13.05 16.55 -4.20
CA ILE A 21 -14.45 16.94 -4.28
C ILE A 21 -15.28 15.64 -4.34
N PHE A 22 -16.30 15.53 -3.51
CA PHE A 22 -17.20 14.39 -3.52
C PHE A 22 -18.64 14.81 -3.20
N ARG A 23 -19.59 14.00 -3.63
CA ARG A 23 -20.99 14.20 -3.29
C ARG A 23 -21.22 13.80 -1.83
N LYS A 24 -22.01 14.58 -1.11
CA LYS A 24 -22.34 14.30 0.30
C LYS A 24 -23.12 13.00 0.45
N ASP A 25 -23.99 12.68 -0.50
CA ASP A 25 -24.86 11.52 -0.44
C ASP A 25 -24.38 10.45 -1.43
N LEU A 26 -24.38 9.20 -0.97
CA LEU A 26 -24.06 8.03 -1.76
C LEU A 26 -25.25 7.64 -2.65
N PRO A 27 -25.01 6.84 -3.72
CA PRO A 27 -26.09 6.29 -4.53
C PRO A 27 -27.08 5.43 -3.73
N SER A 28 -26.67 4.90 -2.56
CA SER A 28 -27.54 4.14 -1.64
C SER A 28 -28.49 5.05 -0.84
N GLY A 29 -28.35 6.37 -0.89
CA GLY A 29 -29.07 7.34 -0.05
C GLY A 29 -28.38 7.66 1.28
N ASP A 30 -27.31 6.94 1.64
CA ASP A 30 -26.55 7.22 2.86
C ASP A 30 -25.68 8.46 2.71
N SER A 31 -25.57 9.26 3.77
CA SER A 31 -24.66 10.42 3.77
C SER A 31 -23.23 10.03 4.08
N VAL A 32 -22.28 10.63 3.36
CA VAL A 32 -20.85 10.48 3.62
C VAL A 32 -20.49 11.22 4.92
N SER A 33 -19.90 10.51 5.86
CA SER A 33 -19.43 11.08 7.12
C SER A 33 -18.05 10.54 7.51
N TYR A 34 -17.28 11.37 8.23
CA TYR A 34 -16.02 10.96 8.84
C TYR A 34 -16.29 10.08 10.07
N ASN A 35 -15.39 9.13 10.29
CA ASN A 35 -15.45 8.29 11.48
C ASN A 35 -14.77 8.98 12.66
N GLU A 36 -15.53 9.42 13.65
CA GLU A 36 -15.06 10.17 14.82
C GLU A 36 -14.08 9.38 15.71
N ASN A 37 -14.03 8.04 15.58
CA ASN A 37 -13.04 7.19 16.25
C ASN A 37 -11.63 7.29 15.66
N TYR A 38 -11.45 8.13 14.63
CA TYR A 38 -10.16 8.40 14.02
C TYR A 38 -9.76 9.84 14.24
N LEU A 39 -9.01 10.11 15.32
CA LEU A 39 -8.51 11.46 15.64
C LEU A 39 -7.42 11.94 14.67
N ARG A 40 -6.85 11.04 13.85
CA ARG A 40 -5.90 11.30 12.77
C ARG A 40 -6.16 10.30 11.64
N ALA A 41 -5.65 10.61 10.43
CA ALA A 41 -5.87 9.81 9.23
C ALA A 41 -7.37 9.56 8.93
N GLN A 42 -8.25 10.50 9.30
CA GLN A 42 -9.70 10.44 9.04
C GLN A 42 -9.98 10.35 7.54
N ASP A 43 -9.23 11.10 6.76
CA ASP A 43 -9.25 11.10 5.30
C ASP A 43 -8.90 9.71 4.75
N TYR A 44 -7.83 9.10 5.21
CA TYR A 44 -7.46 7.75 4.78
C TYR A 44 -8.52 6.72 5.14
N GLU A 45 -9.07 6.80 6.34
CA GLU A 45 -10.19 5.91 6.74
C GLU A 45 -11.39 6.08 5.80
N LEU A 46 -11.76 7.33 5.55
CA LEU A 46 -12.90 7.63 4.70
C LEU A 46 -12.70 7.10 3.28
N TRP A 47 -11.55 7.37 2.65
CA TRP A 47 -11.26 6.89 1.29
C TRP A 47 -11.18 5.38 1.22
N ALA A 48 -10.50 4.74 2.16
CA ALA A 48 -10.36 3.28 2.24
C ALA A 48 -11.71 2.56 2.48
N ARG A 49 -12.70 3.25 3.01
CA ARG A 49 -14.06 2.74 3.16
C ARG A 49 -14.90 3.00 1.93
N LEU A 50 -14.88 4.23 1.41
CA LEU A 50 -15.72 4.66 0.30
C LEU A 50 -15.34 4.01 -1.03
N VAL A 51 -14.06 3.69 -1.26
CA VAL A 51 -13.57 3.11 -2.52
C VAL A 51 -14.19 1.73 -2.85
N HIS A 52 -14.88 1.13 -1.89
CA HIS A 52 -15.66 -0.10 -2.09
C HIS A 52 -17.14 0.15 -2.41
N LEU A 53 -17.57 1.40 -2.36
CA LEU A 53 -18.97 1.82 -2.58
C LEU A 53 -19.12 2.71 -3.79
N ILE A 54 -18.08 3.49 -4.11
CA ILE A 54 -18.09 4.47 -5.22
C ILE A 54 -16.76 4.44 -5.97
N ASN A 55 -16.79 4.89 -7.22
CA ASN A 55 -15.59 5.04 -8.03
C ASN A 55 -14.91 6.39 -7.77
N PHE A 56 -13.59 6.35 -7.67
CA PHE A 56 -12.74 7.53 -7.60
C PHE A 56 -12.11 7.80 -8.96
N SER A 57 -11.94 9.05 -9.31
CA SER A 57 -11.25 9.48 -10.53
C SER A 57 -10.39 10.70 -10.24
N ASN A 58 -9.31 10.86 -11.00
CA ASN A 58 -8.47 12.05 -10.96
C ASN A 58 -8.73 12.93 -12.17
N ILE A 59 -8.77 14.24 -11.94
CA ILE A 59 -8.67 15.24 -13.01
C ILE A 59 -7.17 15.45 -13.26
N ASN A 60 -6.73 15.27 -14.51
CA ASN A 60 -5.30 15.40 -14.88
C ASN A 60 -4.90 16.87 -15.12
N GLU A 61 -5.22 17.72 -14.14
CA GLU A 61 -4.90 19.15 -14.15
C GLU A 61 -4.43 19.59 -12.75
N VAL A 62 -3.54 20.58 -12.71
CA VAL A 62 -3.09 21.20 -11.46
C VAL A 62 -4.08 22.25 -11.02
N LEU A 63 -5.07 21.90 -10.21
CA LEU A 63 -6.14 22.77 -9.76
C LEU A 63 -5.91 23.37 -8.36
N VAL A 64 -4.99 22.79 -7.57
CA VAL A 64 -4.74 23.21 -6.18
C VAL A 64 -3.26 23.44 -5.93
N LYS A 65 -2.93 24.58 -5.35
CA LYS A 65 -1.59 24.88 -4.83
C LYS A 65 -1.59 24.76 -3.32
N LEU A 66 -0.72 23.89 -2.78
CA LEU A 66 -0.62 23.68 -1.33
C LEU A 66 0.54 24.49 -0.74
N ARG A 67 0.25 25.26 0.32
CA ARG A 67 1.29 25.96 1.08
C ARG A 67 1.95 25.00 2.07
N SER A 68 3.26 24.84 1.96
CA SER A 68 4.04 24.06 2.93
C SER A 68 4.49 24.96 4.09
N HIS A 69 4.24 24.54 5.33
CA HIS A 69 4.75 25.21 6.53
C HIS A 69 5.45 24.23 7.44
N LYS A 70 6.30 24.76 8.35
CA LYS A 70 7.01 23.92 9.33
C LYS A 70 6.07 23.26 10.34
N ASN A 71 4.92 23.87 10.63
CA ASN A 71 3.96 23.45 11.67
C ASN A 71 2.76 22.67 11.09
N THR A 72 2.95 21.88 10.04
CA THR A 72 1.87 21.01 9.53
C THR A 72 1.59 19.88 10.53
N VAL A 73 0.31 19.50 10.70
CA VAL A 73 -0.11 18.39 11.58
C VAL A 73 0.69 17.10 11.31
N TYR A 74 1.02 16.82 10.06
CA TYR A 74 1.88 15.68 9.68
C TYR A 74 3.26 15.71 10.37
N ARG A 75 3.84 16.89 10.59
CA ARG A 75 5.15 17.02 11.25
C ARG A 75 5.05 17.01 12.76
N THR A 76 4.00 17.62 13.32
CA THR A 76 3.85 17.81 14.76
C THR A 76 3.28 16.60 15.49
N ASP A 77 2.49 15.75 14.82
CA ASP A 77 1.82 14.58 15.42
C ASP A 77 1.97 13.30 14.57
N ARG A 78 3.21 13.05 14.12
CA ARG A 78 3.54 11.90 13.27
C ARG A 78 3.20 10.55 13.91
N LYS A 79 3.39 10.42 15.25
CA LYS A 79 3.10 9.15 15.95
C LYS A 79 1.63 8.78 15.88
N SER A 80 0.74 9.74 16.14
CA SER A 80 -0.71 9.50 16.03
C SER A 80 -1.13 9.25 14.59
N GLN A 81 -0.59 9.98 13.62
CA GLN A 81 -0.85 9.74 12.19
C GLN A 81 -0.52 8.30 11.81
N VAL A 82 0.67 7.80 12.18
CA VAL A 82 1.09 6.42 11.91
C VAL A 82 0.16 5.43 12.59
N LYS A 83 -0.16 5.63 13.89
CA LYS A 83 -1.05 4.75 14.66
C LYS A 83 -2.41 4.59 13.99
N TYR A 84 -3.07 5.68 13.61
CA TYR A 84 -4.38 5.63 12.98
C TYR A 84 -4.32 5.13 11.53
N GLY A 85 -3.30 5.49 10.75
CA GLY A 85 -3.06 4.94 9.43
C GLY A 85 -2.85 3.42 9.45
N ASP A 86 -2.15 2.91 10.46
CA ASP A 86 -1.96 1.47 10.67
C ASP A 86 -3.27 0.76 11.04
N LYS A 87 -4.15 1.41 11.80
CA LYS A 87 -5.50 0.89 12.07
C LYS A 87 -6.32 0.74 10.78
N VAL A 88 -6.19 1.69 9.83
CA VAL A 88 -6.83 1.58 8.51
C VAL A 88 -6.28 0.39 7.74
N LYS A 89 -4.96 0.27 7.62
CA LYS A 89 -4.30 -0.86 6.91
C LYS A 89 -4.71 -2.22 7.49
N THR A 90 -4.76 -2.32 8.82
CA THR A 90 -5.23 -3.55 9.49
C THR A 90 -6.66 -3.90 9.07
N LYS A 91 -7.56 -2.93 9.00
CA LYS A 91 -8.93 -3.15 8.50
C LYS A 91 -8.96 -3.60 7.04
N GLN A 92 -8.08 -3.06 6.17
CA GLN A 92 -7.99 -3.51 4.79
C GLN A 92 -7.53 -4.99 4.69
N ILE A 93 -6.56 -5.40 5.51
CA ILE A 93 -6.12 -6.80 5.60
C ILE A 93 -7.28 -7.70 6.08
N GLN A 94 -8.02 -7.28 7.10
CA GLN A 94 -9.21 -8.00 7.59
C GLN A 94 -10.30 -8.10 6.51
N ARG A 95 -10.46 -7.08 5.67
CA ARG A 95 -11.39 -7.10 4.53
C ARG A 95 -11.04 -8.19 3.51
N LEU A 96 -9.76 -8.47 3.30
CA LEU A 96 -9.32 -9.65 2.52
C LEU A 96 -9.70 -10.99 3.19
N GLY A 97 -10.20 -10.98 4.43
CA GLY A 97 -10.54 -12.18 5.20
C GLY A 97 -9.34 -12.77 5.94
N ILE A 98 -8.26 -11.98 6.10
CA ILE A 98 -7.05 -12.43 6.79
C ILE A 98 -7.14 -12.01 8.26
N ASN A 99 -7.12 -13.01 9.16
CA ASN A 99 -6.91 -12.77 10.58
C ASN A 99 -5.39 -12.71 10.85
N ALA A 100 -4.79 -11.56 10.58
CA ALA A 100 -3.35 -11.37 10.66
C ALA A 100 -2.86 -11.32 12.11
N SER A 101 -1.78 -12.04 12.41
CA SER A 101 -1.08 -11.96 13.68
C SER A 101 -0.44 -10.58 13.87
N ARG A 102 0.03 -10.28 15.09
CA ARG A 102 0.77 -9.05 15.37
C ARG A 102 2.08 -8.99 14.56
N GLU A 103 2.72 -10.12 14.35
CA GLU A 103 3.94 -10.26 13.53
C GLU A 103 3.65 -9.95 12.07
N ASN A 104 2.56 -10.50 11.50
CA ASN A 104 2.14 -10.20 10.13
C ASN A 104 1.87 -8.70 9.92
N ILE A 105 1.21 -8.05 10.88
CA ILE A 105 0.95 -6.61 10.82
C ILE A 105 2.27 -5.81 10.90
N ARG A 106 3.22 -6.21 11.76
CA ARG A 106 4.54 -5.58 11.82
C ARG A 106 5.30 -5.73 10.51
N LEU A 107 5.31 -6.94 9.94
CA LEU A 107 5.96 -7.24 8.67
C LEU A 107 5.33 -6.43 7.53
N HIS A 108 4.00 -6.39 7.44
CA HIS A 108 3.29 -5.57 6.47
C HIS A 108 3.72 -4.09 6.53
N LYS A 109 3.78 -3.52 7.73
CA LYS A 109 4.26 -2.14 7.95
C LYS A 109 5.71 -1.95 7.55
N LYS A 110 6.59 -2.91 7.84
CA LYS A 110 8.00 -2.88 7.47
C LYS A 110 8.15 -2.87 5.93
N ILE A 111 7.37 -3.70 5.22
CA ILE A 111 7.32 -3.75 3.76
C ILE A 111 6.94 -2.37 3.18
N LEU A 112 5.92 -1.72 3.74
CA LEU A 112 5.47 -0.39 3.28
C LEU A 112 6.48 0.73 3.57
N ASN A 113 7.40 0.51 4.50
CA ASN A 113 8.48 1.43 4.89
C ASN A 113 9.83 0.96 4.32
N SER A 114 9.88 0.67 3.03
CA SER A 114 10.99 0.03 2.31
C SER A 114 12.34 0.79 2.32
N ASN A 115 12.49 1.83 3.14
CA ASN A 115 13.76 2.55 3.34
C ASN A 115 14.75 1.83 4.26
N HIS A 116 14.38 0.64 4.77
CA HIS A 116 15.22 -0.18 5.64
C HIS A 116 15.52 -1.51 4.97
N SER A 117 16.74 -1.99 5.13
CA SER A 117 17.12 -3.32 4.66
C SER A 117 16.39 -4.43 5.44
N PHE A 118 16.23 -5.57 4.79
CA PHE A 118 15.65 -6.79 5.33
C PHE A 118 16.75 -7.83 5.45
N SER A 119 16.83 -8.56 6.57
CA SER A 119 17.62 -9.79 6.61
C SER A 119 17.07 -10.81 5.62
N LEU A 120 17.88 -11.79 5.22
CA LEU A 120 17.44 -12.86 4.30
C LEU A 120 16.21 -13.60 4.83
N GLU A 121 16.17 -13.89 6.13
CA GLU A 121 15.01 -14.48 6.80
C GLU A 121 13.77 -13.58 6.67
N SER A 122 13.89 -12.29 7.02
CA SER A 122 12.79 -11.33 6.88
C SER A 122 12.32 -11.13 5.43
N LEU A 123 13.20 -11.30 4.43
CA LEU A 123 12.82 -11.29 3.01
C LEU A 123 11.97 -12.51 2.67
N ASN A 124 12.33 -13.70 3.14
CA ASN A 124 11.55 -14.91 2.93
C ASN A 124 10.15 -14.77 3.58
N ASP A 125 10.08 -14.29 4.82
CA ASP A 125 8.81 -14.03 5.51
C ASP A 125 7.96 -13.02 4.76
N ALA A 126 8.59 -11.94 4.24
CA ALA A 126 7.91 -10.94 3.44
C ALA A 126 7.37 -11.52 2.12
N GLY A 127 8.13 -12.40 1.46
CA GLY A 127 7.69 -13.12 0.28
C GLY A 127 6.45 -13.97 0.55
N VAL A 128 6.48 -14.77 1.61
CA VAL A 128 5.34 -15.59 2.06
C VAL A 128 4.12 -14.71 2.36
N TRP A 129 4.31 -13.61 3.07
CA TRP A 129 3.24 -12.68 3.40
C TRP A 129 2.60 -12.04 2.15
N LEU A 130 3.41 -11.56 1.22
CA LEU A 130 2.94 -10.95 -0.02
C LEU A 130 2.19 -11.96 -0.91
N LEU A 131 2.66 -13.22 -0.97
CA LEU A 131 1.94 -14.30 -1.66
C LEU A 131 0.59 -14.59 -1.01
N ASN A 132 0.52 -14.60 0.32
CA ASN A 132 -0.74 -14.80 1.03
C ASN A 132 -1.73 -13.69 0.67
N LEU A 133 -1.32 -12.42 0.62
CA LEU A 133 -2.18 -11.32 0.19
C LEU A 133 -2.73 -11.55 -1.22
N LEU A 134 -1.89 -11.99 -2.17
CA LEU A 134 -2.33 -12.32 -3.54
C LEU A 134 -3.34 -13.47 -3.55
N GLN A 135 -3.07 -14.54 -2.82
CA GLN A 135 -3.95 -15.71 -2.77
C GLN A 135 -5.34 -15.35 -2.20
N TYR A 136 -5.36 -14.57 -1.11
CA TYR A 136 -6.62 -14.13 -0.52
C TYR A 136 -7.39 -13.20 -1.45
N ASN A 137 -6.71 -12.27 -2.12
CA ASN A 137 -7.38 -11.43 -3.11
C ASN A 137 -7.91 -12.23 -4.30
N ASN A 138 -7.15 -13.20 -4.80
CA ASN A 138 -7.60 -14.08 -5.91
C ASN A 138 -8.86 -14.88 -5.55
N ARG A 139 -9.04 -15.26 -4.28
CA ARG A 139 -10.21 -15.98 -3.79
C ARG A 139 -11.41 -15.08 -3.52
N ARG A 140 -11.15 -13.85 -3.05
CA ARG A 140 -12.19 -12.92 -2.59
C ARG A 140 -12.58 -11.89 -3.65
N GLU A 141 -11.70 -11.64 -4.61
CA GLU A 141 -11.88 -10.68 -5.72
C GLU A 141 -12.27 -9.27 -5.26
N ILE A 142 -11.67 -8.80 -4.13
CA ILE A 142 -11.95 -7.49 -3.54
C ILE A 142 -11.28 -6.37 -4.31
N TYR A 143 -10.05 -6.61 -4.77
CA TYR A 143 -9.25 -5.70 -5.58
C TYR A 143 -9.04 -6.31 -6.95
N ASP A 144 -8.99 -5.48 -7.99
CA ASP A 144 -8.64 -5.93 -9.33
C ASP A 144 -7.31 -6.70 -9.32
N LYS A 145 -7.30 -7.88 -9.97
CA LYS A 145 -6.18 -8.83 -9.92
C LYS A 145 -4.90 -8.26 -10.53
N TYR A 146 -5.03 -7.45 -11.59
CA TYR A 146 -3.89 -6.85 -12.27
C TYR A 146 -3.23 -5.76 -11.43
N TYR A 147 -4.01 -4.78 -10.98
CA TYR A 147 -3.48 -3.67 -10.18
C TYR A 147 -2.95 -4.13 -8.82
N PHE A 148 -3.65 -5.05 -8.15
CA PHE A 148 -3.21 -5.55 -6.85
C PHE A 148 -1.91 -6.35 -6.97
N ARG A 149 -1.79 -7.22 -7.99
CA ARG A 149 -0.55 -7.97 -8.28
C ARG A 149 0.61 -7.03 -8.57
N ASN A 150 0.42 -6.02 -9.42
CA ASN A 150 1.46 -5.06 -9.76
C ASN A 150 2.00 -4.33 -8.52
N LEU A 151 1.12 -3.95 -7.59
CA LEU A 151 1.53 -3.32 -6.33
C LEU A 151 2.31 -4.29 -5.43
N ILE A 152 1.85 -5.53 -5.28
CA ILE A 152 2.57 -6.56 -4.53
C ILE A 152 3.98 -6.77 -5.12
N GLN A 153 4.09 -6.90 -6.43
CA GLN A 153 5.37 -7.05 -7.14
C GLN A 153 6.26 -5.81 -6.98
N HIS A 154 5.67 -4.61 -7.00
CA HIS A 154 6.39 -3.37 -6.75
C HIS A 154 7.01 -3.35 -5.34
N TYR A 155 6.25 -3.68 -4.30
CA TYR A 155 6.78 -3.74 -2.93
C TYR A 155 7.82 -4.84 -2.77
N TRP A 156 7.63 -6.01 -3.41
CA TRP A 156 8.62 -7.07 -3.43
C TRP A 156 9.94 -6.59 -4.02
N PHE A 157 9.89 -5.93 -5.17
CA PHE A 157 11.07 -5.35 -5.80
C PHE A 157 11.75 -4.31 -4.90
N LEU A 158 10.99 -3.42 -4.28
CA LEU A 158 11.54 -2.39 -3.40
C LEU A 158 12.30 -2.99 -2.20
N ILE A 159 11.72 -3.97 -1.50
CA ILE A 159 12.39 -4.56 -0.33
C ILE A 159 13.61 -5.40 -0.72
N CYS A 160 13.60 -6.08 -1.86
CA CYS A 160 14.77 -6.79 -2.36
C CYS A 160 15.87 -5.79 -2.75
N THR A 161 15.54 -4.71 -3.46
CA THR A 161 16.53 -3.70 -3.85
C THR A 161 17.09 -2.88 -2.69
N SER A 162 16.38 -2.78 -1.58
CA SER A 162 16.88 -2.15 -0.34
C SER A 162 17.78 -3.07 0.49
N SER A 163 17.92 -4.35 0.11
CA SER A 163 18.65 -5.38 0.86
C SER A 163 19.83 -5.97 0.07
N THR A 164 20.33 -5.24 -0.95
CA THR A 164 21.42 -5.70 -1.84
C THR A 164 22.77 -5.93 -1.11
N GLU A 165 22.89 -5.53 0.14
CA GLU A 165 24.04 -5.81 0.99
C GLU A 165 24.31 -7.32 1.19
N TYR A 166 23.30 -8.16 0.99
CA TYR A 166 23.44 -9.63 1.02
C TYR A 166 23.79 -10.25 -0.34
N GLY A 167 24.08 -9.41 -1.34
CA GLY A 167 24.59 -9.86 -2.64
C GLY A 167 23.66 -10.82 -3.38
N MET A 168 24.26 -11.79 -4.04
CA MET A 168 23.55 -12.75 -4.89
C MET A 168 22.46 -13.57 -4.20
N GLU A 169 22.47 -13.68 -2.86
CA GLU A 169 21.42 -14.38 -2.14
C GLU A 169 20.07 -13.66 -2.28
N VAL A 170 20.06 -12.31 -2.20
CA VAL A 170 18.85 -11.52 -2.44
C VAL A 170 18.35 -11.70 -3.88
N TYR A 171 19.26 -11.74 -4.84
CA TYR A 171 18.89 -11.95 -6.24
C TYR A 171 18.23 -13.32 -6.47
N LYS A 172 18.76 -14.39 -5.81
CA LYS A 172 18.16 -15.74 -5.84
C LYS A 172 16.76 -15.74 -5.21
N ILE A 173 16.60 -15.11 -4.03
CA ILE A 173 15.30 -14.98 -3.34
C ILE A 173 14.31 -14.20 -4.22
N PHE A 174 14.73 -13.10 -4.85
CA PHE A 174 13.88 -12.33 -5.75
C PHE A 174 13.35 -13.17 -6.91
N ASN A 175 14.24 -13.90 -7.62
CA ASN A 175 13.87 -14.69 -8.79
C ASN A 175 13.22 -16.03 -8.43
N GLY A 176 13.48 -16.58 -7.26
CA GLY A 176 12.91 -17.85 -6.79
C GLY A 176 11.39 -17.82 -6.59
N ASN A 177 10.80 -16.62 -6.66
CA ASN A 177 9.38 -16.43 -6.47
C ASN A 177 8.72 -15.87 -7.74
N GLU A 178 8.37 -16.75 -8.69
CA GLU A 178 7.81 -16.35 -10.00
C GLU A 178 6.57 -15.46 -9.91
N SER A 179 5.72 -15.67 -8.91
CA SER A 179 4.50 -14.88 -8.72
C SER A 179 4.78 -13.45 -8.23
N LEU A 180 5.91 -13.24 -7.56
CA LEU A 180 6.36 -11.95 -7.04
C LEU A 180 7.41 -11.30 -7.95
N SER A 181 8.18 -12.09 -8.70
CA SER A 181 9.17 -11.55 -9.61
C SER A 181 8.48 -10.76 -10.73
N THR A 182 8.93 -9.53 -10.94
CA THR A 182 8.32 -8.64 -11.93
C THR A 182 8.79 -9.02 -13.33
N ARG A 183 7.93 -9.71 -14.09
CA ARG A 183 8.19 -9.97 -15.52
C ARG A 183 8.27 -8.68 -16.35
N ASN A 184 7.58 -7.64 -15.91
CA ASN A 184 7.43 -6.36 -16.62
C ASN A 184 8.49 -5.30 -16.27
N LEU A 185 9.47 -5.59 -15.41
CA LEU A 185 10.60 -4.68 -15.24
C LEU A 185 11.42 -4.62 -16.54
N SER A 186 11.74 -3.39 -16.98
CA SER A 186 12.65 -3.23 -18.11
C SER A 186 13.99 -3.92 -17.81
N LEU A 187 14.64 -4.43 -18.87
CA LEU A 187 15.93 -5.13 -18.75
C LEU A 187 16.96 -4.29 -17.99
N ASN A 188 16.94 -2.97 -18.16
CA ASN A 188 17.82 -2.04 -17.48
C ASN A 188 17.64 -2.05 -15.95
N TYR A 189 16.39 -2.16 -15.44
CA TYR A 189 16.16 -2.25 -14.00
C TYR A 189 16.60 -3.59 -13.42
N LYS A 190 16.36 -4.69 -14.13
CA LYS A 190 16.83 -6.03 -13.74
C LYS A 190 18.36 -6.08 -13.71
N LEU A 191 19.02 -5.53 -14.72
CA LEU A 191 20.47 -5.47 -14.80
C LEU A 191 21.07 -4.61 -13.68
N ARG A 192 20.50 -3.42 -13.42
CA ARG A 192 20.95 -2.57 -12.31
C ARG A 192 20.77 -3.23 -10.94
N PHE A 193 19.69 -3.98 -10.76
CA PHE A 193 19.51 -4.74 -9.52
C PHE A 193 20.54 -5.86 -9.40
N PHE A 194 20.75 -6.64 -10.46
CA PHE A 194 21.77 -7.68 -10.50
C PHE A 194 23.19 -7.14 -10.21
N LEU A 195 23.55 -6.00 -10.81
CA LEU A 195 24.86 -5.36 -10.60
C LEU A 195 25.05 -4.78 -9.19
N LYS A 196 23.97 -4.57 -8.43
CA LYS A 196 24.02 -4.14 -7.02
C LYS A 196 24.09 -5.32 -6.04
N CYS A 197 23.67 -6.49 -6.46
CA CYS A 197 23.84 -7.75 -5.74
C CYS A 197 25.19 -8.37 -6.05
#